data_459ac0f1cfe546c2f5c2ac3978c745c0
#
_entry.id   459ac0f1cfe546c2f5c2ac3978c745c0
#
_cell.length_a   1.000
_cell.length_b   1.000
_cell.length_c   1.000
_cell.angle_alpha   90.00
_cell.angle_beta   90.00
_cell.angle_gamma   90.00
#
_symmetry.space_group_name_H-M   'P 1'
#
loop_
_entity.id
_entity.type
_entity.pdbx_description
1 polymer ?
#
loop_
_entity_poly.entity_id
_entity_poly.type
_entity_poly.pdbx_seq_one_letter_code
_entity_poly.pdbx_strand_id
1 'polypeptide(L)'
;MPATSDTEQGQKEEIVDDVSNTVVKSAETLDVNKLAALKAKSQAKQEESKMAAKIVSKKDRSIVLGVLGSGQAGSRIAEAFYKLGYDAVAVNTAMQDLKFIDIPDSNKLLLEHGLGGAAKETEIGRAAAESHRGEILQLVNEKLQHSQVNVLCLSLGGGSGAGSCETMVDILSGLGKPLVVITVLPMDTEDAQTKANALETLSKLAKATQTKKVNNLIVVDNAKIEAIYQDVGQMDFYGVANKAIVDPVDVFNTLSSMPSAVKGLDPMEWGKLFTDGEGLTVYGELTIENFAEDTAIAEAVVNNLNGNLLAGGFDLKQSRYVGVIIAANKEVWAKIPSSSITYAMAMVNDQCGSPKGVFKGIYTIDSPDPVVKVYSMFSGLGLPESRVTQLKKDAAALTQSVKGKDEQRNLSLNLDTGVNETVDAAKKVKDKIAAKSSAFGKLVGGVVDRRK
;
A
#
# COMPACT_ATOMS: atom_id res chain seq x y z
N MET A 1 53.80 -24.20 -58.39
CA MET A 1 53.01 -23.24 -59.15
C MET A 1 51.80 -22.92 -58.30
N PRO A 2 51.63 -21.64 -58.00
CA PRO A 2 50.75 -21.23 -56.87
C PRO A 2 49.44 -20.58 -57.31
N ALA A 3 48.70 -20.25 -56.33
CA ALA A 3 47.62 -19.27 -56.27
C ALA A 3 46.17 -19.78 -56.43
N THR A 4 45.49 -19.91 -55.37
CA THR A 4 44.09 -19.51 -55.19
C THR A 4 43.79 -19.44 -53.67
N SER A 5 44.09 -18.35 -53.01
CA SER A 5 43.70 -18.15 -51.59
C SER A 5 43.12 -16.77 -51.29
N ASP A 6 42.95 -15.88 -52.27
CA ASP A 6 42.52 -14.50 -51.96
C ASP A 6 41.06 -14.16 -52.31
N THR A 7 40.29 -15.12 -52.84
CA THR A 7 38.90 -14.86 -53.23
C THR A 7 37.88 -15.33 -52.21
N GLU A 8 38.24 -16.17 -51.26
CA GLU A 8 37.31 -16.65 -50.21
C GLU A 8 37.25 -15.76 -48.97
N GLN A 9 38.30 -14.97 -48.69
CA GLN A 9 38.26 -14.06 -47.50
C GLN A 9 37.43 -12.78 -47.73
N GLY A 10 37.47 -12.23 -48.96
CA GLY A 10 36.67 -11.04 -49.27
C GLY A 10 35.15 -11.26 -49.27
N GLN A 11 34.70 -12.44 -49.65
CA GLN A 11 33.26 -12.76 -49.61
C GLN A 11 32.72 -13.08 -48.23
N LYS A 12 33.55 -13.56 -47.31
CA LYS A 12 33.15 -13.80 -45.94
C LYS A 12 33.04 -12.51 -45.08
N GLU A 13 33.88 -11.53 -45.34
CA GLU A 13 33.80 -10.23 -44.64
C GLU A 13 32.58 -9.41 -45.11
N GLU A 14 32.24 -9.41 -46.39
CA GLU A 14 31.07 -8.71 -46.91
C GLU A 14 29.73 -9.29 -46.39
N ILE A 15 29.66 -10.63 -46.22
CA ILE A 15 28.47 -11.32 -45.70
C ILE A 15 28.31 -11.08 -44.18
N VAL A 16 29.42 -10.99 -43.46
CA VAL A 16 29.37 -10.75 -41.98
C VAL A 16 28.97 -9.31 -41.68
N ASP A 17 29.43 -8.34 -42.44
CA ASP A 17 29.07 -6.93 -42.25
C ASP A 17 27.59 -6.66 -42.63
N ASP A 18 27.05 -7.30 -43.65
CA ASP A 18 25.66 -7.12 -44.05
C ASP A 18 24.67 -7.75 -43.03
N VAL A 19 25.02 -8.91 -42.48
CA VAL A 19 24.22 -9.56 -41.42
C VAL A 19 24.29 -8.79 -40.12
N SER A 20 25.46 -8.23 -39.75
CA SER A 20 25.60 -7.42 -38.53
C SER A 20 24.83 -6.13 -38.65
N ASN A 21 24.88 -5.44 -39.79
CA ASN A 21 24.12 -4.20 -40.00
C ASN A 21 22.60 -4.43 -40.08
N THR A 22 22.15 -5.57 -40.60
CA THR A 22 20.72 -5.90 -40.65
C THR A 22 20.18 -6.28 -39.29
N VAL A 23 20.95 -7.00 -38.47
CA VAL A 23 20.56 -7.36 -37.09
C VAL A 23 20.56 -6.13 -36.17
N VAL A 24 21.54 -5.22 -36.29
CA VAL A 24 21.58 -3.98 -35.50
C VAL A 24 20.42 -3.05 -35.89
N LYS A 25 20.12 -2.88 -37.17
CA LYS A 25 18.98 -2.08 -37.63
C LYS A 25 17.63 -2.65 -37.21
N SER A 26 17.48 -3.97 -37.18
CA SER A 26 16.25 -4.61 -36.71
C SER A 26 16.07 -4.55 -35.19
N ALA A 27 17.14 -4.62 -34.42
CA ALA A 27 17.12 -4.46 -32.97
C ALA A 27 16.80 -3.02 -32.56
N GLU A 28 17.40 -2.01 -33.18
CA GLU A 28 17.10 -0.61 -32.91
C GLU A 28 15.67 -0.21 -33.29
N THR A 29 15.14 -0.72 -34.42
CA THR A 29 13.76 -0.44 -34.84
C THR A 29 12.72 -1.12 -33.97
N LEU A 30 13.01 -2.33 -33.44
CA LEU A 30 12.12 -3.03 -32.52
C LEU A 30 12.05 -2.35 -31.15
N ASP A 31 13.15 -1.80 -30.67
CA ASP A 31 13.20 -1.13 -29.36
C ASP A 31 12.49 0.25 -29.42
N VAL A 32 12.69 1.00 -30.47
CA VAL A 32 12.02 2.32 -30.66
C VAL A 32 10.52 2.17 -30.83
N ASN A 33 10.04 1.19 -31.57
CA ASN A 33 8.61 0.96 -31.76
C ASN A 33 7.94 0.44 -30.46
N LYS A 34 8.63 -0.41 -29.69
CA LYS A 34 8.16 -0.89 -28.40
C LYS A 34 8.13 0.23 -27.36
N LEU A 35 9.14 1.10 -27.37
CA LEU A 35 9.20 2.27 -26.51
C LEU A 35 8.12 3.32 -26.88
N ALA A 36 7.88 3.52 -28.17
CA ALA A 36 6.81 4.41 -28.64
C ALA A 36 5.41 3.88 -28.29
N ALA A 37 5.19 2.57 -28.40
CA ALA A 37 3.93 1.93 -28.00
C ALA A 37 3.70 1.98 -26.49
N LEU A 38 4.76 1.82 -25.69
CA LEU A 38 4.71 1.95 -24.22
C LEU A 38 4.44 3.41 -23.80
N LYS A 39 5.08 4.39 -24.45
CA LYS A 39 4.80 5.83 -24.22
C LYS A 39 3.37 6.20 -24.63
N ALA A 40 2.87 5.69 -25.75
CA ALA A 40 1.49 5.92 -26.18
C ALA A 40 0.47 5.32 -25.19
N LYS A 41 0.72 4.09 -24.69
CA LYS A 41 -0.12 3.48 -23.66
C LYS A 41 -0.06 4.22 -22.31
N SER A 42 1.11 4.73 -21.92
CA SER A 42 1.27 5.55 -20.70
C SER A 42 0.56 6.90 -20.82
N GLN A 43 0.68 7.56 -22.00
CA GLN A 43 0.01 8.82 -22.27
C GLN A 43 -1.51 8.66 -22.37
N ALA A 44 -2.01 7.61 -23.04
CA ALA A 44 -3.43 7.28 -23.06
C ALA A 44 -4.00 7.04 -21.67
N LYS A 45 -3.29 6.29 -20.82
CA LYS A 45 -3.66 6.08 -19.39
C LYS A 45 -3.65 7.38 -18.57
N GLN A 46 -2.71 8.29 -18.83
CA GLN A 46 -2.68 9.61 -18.16
C GLN A 46 -3.80 10.53 -18.65
N GLU A 47 -4.19 10.44 -19.91
CA GLU A 47 -5.33 11.20 -20.46
C GLU A 47 -6.66 10.66 -19.96
N GLU A 48 -6.84 9.34 -19.86
CA GLU A 48 -7.99 8.71 -19.18
C GLU A 48 -8.14 9.20 -17.74
N SER A 49 -7.02 9.28 -17.01
CA SER A 49 -6.99 9.79 -15.63
C SER A 49 -7.43 11.26 -15.55
N LYS A 50 -6.97 12.10 -16.49
CA LYS A 50 -7.35 13.51 -16.56
C LYS A 50 -8.81 13.68 -16.98
N MET A 51 -9.34 12.80 -17.82
CA MET A 51 -10.74 12.83 -18.27
C MET A 51 -11.68 12.35 -17.14
N ALA A 52 -11.35 11.29 -16.43
CA ALA A 52 -12.10 10.85 -15.25
C ALA A 52 -12.14 11.93 -14.15
N ALA A 53 -11.01 12.62 -13.92
CA ALA A 53 -10.93 13.73 -12.96
C ALA A 53 -11.70 15.00 -13.40
N LYS A 54 -12.03 15.15 -14.68
CA LYS A 54 -12.72 16.33 -15.23
C LYS A 54 -14.24 16.27 -15.07
N ILE A 55 -14.80 15.09 -14.73
CA ILE A 55 -16.25 14.84 -14.72
C ILE A 55 -16.90 15.18 -13.37
N VAL A 56 -16.13 15.30 -12.28
CA VAL A 56 -16.71 15.45 -10.94
C VAL A 56 -16.18 16.69 -10.22
N SER A 57 -17.08 17.60 -9.89
CA SER A 57 -16.75 18.73 -9.02
C SER A 57 -16.61 18.23 -7.56
N LYS A 58 -15.79 18.93 -6.74
CA LYS A 58 -15.60 18.64 -5.30
C LYS A 58 -16.94 18.57 -4.52
N LYS A 59 -18.05 19.04 -5.12
CA LYS A 59 -19.39 19.11 -4.52
C LYS A 59 -20.24 17.84 -4.66
N ASP A 60 -19.83 16.92 -5.52
CA ASP A 60 -20.70 15.81 -5.95
C ASP A 60 -20.32 14.45 -5.29
N ARG A 61 -19.71 14.46 -4.11
CA ARG A 61 -19.38 13.26 -3.35
C ARG A 61 -20.35 13.02 -2.21
N SER A 62 -20.73 11.77 -1.98
CA SER A 62 -21.69 11.38 -0.93
C SER A 62 -21.13 11.61 0.47
N ILE A 63 -19.84 11.39 0.68
CA ILE A 63 -19.17 11.53 1.98
C ILE A 63 -17.97 12.46 1.85
N VAL A 64 -17.87 13.44 2.72
CA VAL A 64 -16.70 14.32 2.84
C VAL A 64 -15.63 13.60 3.64
N LEU A 65 -14.56 13.16 2.96
CA LEU A 65 -13.43 12.48 3.58
C LEU A 65 -12.34 13.49 3.97
N GLY A 66 -11.76 13.30 5.16
CA GLY A 66 -10.53 13.96 5.58
C GLY A 66 -9.42 12.93 5.71
N VAL A 67 -8.33 13.11 4.99
CA VAL A 67 -7.30 12.09 4.84
C VAL A 67 -6.02 12.48 5.59
N LEU A 68 -5.54 11.61 6.47
CA LEU A 68 -4.24 11.71 7.12
C LEU A 68 -3.32 10.61 6.60
N GLY A 69 -2.23 10.99 5.93
CA GLY A 69 -1.18 10.06 5.54
C GLY A 69 -0.03 10.04 6.53
N SER A 70 0.36 8.87 7.03
CA SER A 70 1.49 8.71 7.94
C SER A 70 2.60 7.86 7.35
N GLY A 71 3.85 8.35 7.43
CA GLY A 71 5.02 7.74 6.82
C GLY A 71 5.03 7.90 5.30
N GLN A 72 6.05 7.34 4.64
CA GLN A 72 6.27 7.54 3.20
C GLN A 72 5.08 7.05 2.35
N ALA A 73 4.66 5.80 2.49
CA ALA A 73 3.57 5.25 1.69
C ALA A 73 2.22 5.91 2.02
N GLY A 74 1.92 6.12 3.32
CA GLY A 74 0.68 6.79 3.73
C GLY A 74 0.58 8.20 3.19
N SER A 75 1.67 8.97 3.20
CA SER A 75 1.72 10.32 2.63
C SER A 75 1.49 10.35 1.13
N ARG A 76 2.02 9.37 0.38
CA ARG A 76 1.77 9.24 -1.07
C ARG A 76 0.32 8.86 -1.40
N ILE A 77 -0.31 8.03 -0.59
CA ILE A 77 -1.74 7.71 -0.72
C ILE A 77 -2.58 8.97 -0.42
N ALA A 78 -2.24 9.72 0.64
CA ALA A 78 -2.89 10.98 0.96
C ALA A 78 -2.73 12.03 -0.16
N GLU A 79 -1.56 12.09 -0.80
CA GLU A 79 -1.33 12.91 -2.00
C GLU A 79 -2.24 12.50 -3.17
N ALA A 80 -2.44 11.20 -3.38
CA ALA A 80 -3.34 10.72 -4.43
C ALA A 80 -4.80 11.15 -4.17
N PHE A 81 -5.27 11.09 -2.92
CA PHE A 81 -6.56 11.65 -2.53
C PHE A 81 -6.62 13.17 -2.71
N TYR A 82 -5.55 13.89 -2.33
CA TYR A 82 -5.46 15.34 -2.52
C TYR A 82 -5.61 15.75 -3.99
N LYS A 83 -4.95 15.02 -4.90
CA LYS A 83 -5.04 15.23 -6.35
C LYS A 83 -6.46 15.00 -6.91
N LEU A 84 -7.26 14.18 -6.26
CA LEU A 84 -8.67 14.02 -6.57
C LEU A 84 -9.54 15.13 -5.91
N GLY A 85 -8.96 16.01 -5.12
CA GLY A 85 -9.64 17.15 -4.48
C GLY A 85 -10.21 16.86 -3.10
N TYR A 86 -9.76 15.80 -2.42
CA TYR A 86 -10.04 15.59 -0.98
C TYR A 86 -9.14 16.46 -0.10
N ASP A 87 -9.61 16.79 1.09
CA ASP A 87 -8.77 17.44 2.10
C ASP A 87 -7.81 16.39 2.67
N ALA A 88 -6.50 16.68 2.55
CA ALA A 88 -5.48 15.74 2.96
C ALA A 88 -4.32 16.43 3.68
N VAL A 89 -3.76 15.74 4.67
CA VAL A 89 -2.56 16.11 5.41
C VAL A 89 -1.57 14.94 5.43
N ALA A 90 -0.28 15.25 5.55
CA ALA A 90 0.78 14.26 5.57
C ALA A 90 1.72 14.48 6.75
N VAL A 91 2.07 13.41 7.46
CA VAL A 91 3.04 13.41 8.57
C VAL A 91 4.12 12.37 8.35
N ASN A 92 5.37 12.70 8.64
CA ASN A 92 6.50 11.77 8.51
C ASN A 92 7.65 12.17 9.42
N THR A 93 8.50 11.23 9.80
CA THR A 93 9.75 11.48 10.52
C THR A 93 10.90 11.89 9.57
N ALA A 94 10.75 11.70 8.26
CA ALA A 94 11.74 12.01 7.25
C ALA A 94 11.33 13.24 6.42
N MET A 95 12.08 14.33 6.52
CA MET A 95 11.85 15.55 5.74
C MET A 95 11.95 15.31 4.23
N GLN A 96 12.84 14.42 3.80
CA GLN A 96 13.03 14.11 2.38
C GLN A 96 11.74 13.53 1.76
N ASP A 97 11.05 12.67 2.49
CA ASP A 97 9.79 12.08 2.01
C ASP A 97 8.69 13.15 1.89
N LEU A 98 8.59 14.06 2.87
CA LEU A 98 7.60 15.14 2.83
C LEU A 98 7.84 16.13 1.69
N LYS A 99 9.10 16.38 1.31
CA LYS A 99 9.43 17.25 0.17
C LYS A 99 8.96 16.70 -1.18
N PHE A 100 8.87 15.38 -1.31
CA PHE A 100 8.40 14.74 -2.55
C PHE A 100 6.88 14.66 -2.67
N ILE A 101 6.15 14.98 -1.62
CA ILE A 101 4.68 14.94 -1.62
C ILE A 101 4.12 16.26 -2.15
N ASP A 102 3.30 16.19 -3.18
CA ASP A 102 2.64 17.32 -3.82
C ASP A 102 1.32 17.69 -3.09
N ILE A 103 1.46 18.03 -1.82
CA ILE A 103 0.44 18.61 -0.94
C ILE A 103 1.02 19.93 -0.44
N PRO A 104 0.20 20.98 -0.19
CA PRO A 104 0.71 22.25 0.36
C PRO A 104 1.53 22.06 1.65
N ASP A 105 2.59 22.82 1.80
CA ASP A 105 3.47 22.69 2.98
C ASP A 105 2.72 22.96 4.30
N SER A 106 1.68 23.81 4.27
CA SER A 106 0.80 24.03 5.43
C SER A 106 -0.03 22.80 5.84
N ASN A 107 -0.05 21.75 5.03
CA ASN A 107 -0.74 20.50 5.27
C ASN A 107 0.26 19.35 5.56
N LYS A 108 1.54 19.68 5.78
CA LYS A 108 2.59 18.74 6.12
C LYS A 108 3.12 18.99 7.51
N LEU A 109 3.44 17.93 8.24
CA LEU A 109 4.08 18.02 9.54
C LEU A 109 5.26 17.06 9.62
N LEU A 110 6.44 17.59 9.92
CA LEU A 110 7.62 16.78 10.24
C LEU A 110 7.56 16.38 11.71
N LEU A 111 7.59 15.10 11.97
CA LEU A 111 7.74 14.55 13.32
C LEU A 111 9.25 14.45 13.63
N GLU A 112 9.85 15.54 14.09
CA GLU A 112 11.28 15.60 14.32
C GLU A 112 11.71 14.59 15.38
N HIS A 113 12.68 13.75 15.04
CA HIS A 113 13.27 12.80 15.97
C HIS A 113 14.69 12.39 15.54
N GLY A 114 15.65 12.59 16.41
CA GLY A 114 17.05 12.22 16.20
C GLY A 114 17.63 12.80 14.91
N LEU A 115 18.20 11.93 14.05
CA LEU A 115 18.78 12.32 12.75
C LEU A 115 17.77 12.46 11.62
N GLY A 116 16.49 12.23 11.91
CA GLY A 116 15.42 12.16 10.91
C GLY A 116 15.24 10.76 10.31
N GLY A 117 13.97 10.42 10.03
CA GLY A 117 13.58 9.07 9.63
C GLY A 117 13.52 8.09 10.80
N ALA A 118 12.97 6.91 10.56
CA ALA A 118 12.80 5.87 11.59
C ALA A 118 13.51 4.56 11.26
N ALA A 119 14.23 4.45 10.15
CA ALA A 119 15.04 3.28 9.74
C ALA A 119 14.34 1.92 9.95
N LYS A 120 13.02 1.83 9.73
CA LYS A 120 12.16 0.66 10.02
C LYS A 120 11.97 0.33 11.51
N GLU A 121 12.51 1.14 12.41
CA GLU A 121 12.32 0.99 13.86
C GLU A 121 10.99 1.64 14.28
N THR A 122 10.00 0.80 14.60
CA THR A 122 8.64 1.27 14.97
C THR A 122 8.62 2.07 16.27
N GLU A 123 9.53 1.78 17.21
CA GLU A 123 9.67 2.53 18.46
C GLU A 123 10.08 3.98 18.23
N ILE A 124 10.95 4.25 17.24
CA ILE A 124 11.33 5.60 16.85
C ILE A 124 10.12 6.34 16.28
N GLY A 125 9.38 5.71 15.37
CA GLY A 125 8.16 6.29 14.80
C GLY A 125 7.09 6.57 15.86
N ARG A 126 6.94 5.67 16.83
CA ARG A 126 6.01 5.83 17.97
C ARG A 126 6.42 7.01 18.85
N ALA A 127 7.67 7.06 19.27
CA ALA A 127 8.18 8.16 20.11
C ALA A 127 8.04 9.53 19.43
N ALA A 128 8.33 9.60 18.12
CA ALA A 128 8.16 10.81 17.33
C ALA A 128 6.69 11.25 17.26
N ALA A 129 5.76 10.33 17.03
CA ALA A 129 4.33 10.64 16.98
C ALA A 129 3.78 11.08 18.34
N GLU A 130 4.18 10.43 19.44
CA GLU A 130 3.75 10.82 20.78
C GLU A 130 4.29 12.20 21.19
N SER A 131 5.53 12.53 20.86
CA SER A 131 6.11 13.85 21.15
C SER A 131 5.42 14.98 20.39
N HIS A 132 4.87 14.71 19.19
CA HIS A 132 4.18 15.70 18.36
C HIS A 132 2.65 15.56 18.39
N ARG A 133 2.11 14.82 19.36
CA ARG A 133 0.66 14.53 19.45
C ARG A 133 -0.22 15.78 19.39
N GLY A 134 0.20 16.85 20.06
CA GLY A 134 -0.52 18.13 20.07
C GLY A 134 -0.53 18.82 18.71
N GLU A 135 0.60 18.82 18.01
CA GLU A 135 0.75 19.43 16.69
C GLU A 135 -0.03 18.64 15.62
N ILE A 136 -0.02 17.30 15.70
CA ILE A 136 -0.83 16.44 14.83
C ILE A 136 -2.32 16.73 15.03
N LEU A 137 -2.79 16.79 16.27
CA LEU A 137 -4.18 17.11 16.60
C LEU A 137 -4.57 18.50 16.07
N GLN A 138 -3.70 19.49 16.24
CA GLN A 138 -3.92 20.84 15.71
C GLN A 138 -4.04 20.82 14.19
N LEU A 139 -3.11 20.19 13.47
CA LEU A 139 -3.11 20.08 12.02
C LEU A 139 -4.40 19.43 11.51
N VAL A 140 -4.81 18.32 12.13
CA VAL A 140 -6.03 17.59 11.75
C VAL A 140 -7.26 18.46 11.98
N ASN A 141 -7.36 19.13 13.14
CA ASN A 141 -8.49 20.01 13.44
C ASN A 141 -8.58 21.20 12.49
N GLU A 142 -7.46 21.79 12.09
CA GLU A 142 -7.44 22.93 11.17
C GLU A 142 -7.79 22.54 9.72
N LYS A 143 -7.27 21.41 9.26
CA LYS A 143 -7.35 21.03 7.83
C LYS A 143 -8.47 20.05 7.52
N LEU A 144 -8.88 19.22 8.48
CA LEU A 144 -9.86 18.15 8.26
C LEU A 144 -11.14 18.35 9.07
N GLN A 145 -11.40 19.57 9.60
CA GLN A 145 -12.57 19.86 10.43
C GLN A 145 -13.92 19.57 9.76
N HIS A 146 -13.99 19.73 8.45
CA HIS A 146 -15.24 19.56 7.69
C HIS A 146 -15.48 18.10 7.23
N SER A 147 -14.54 17.19 7.51
CA SER A 147 -14.74 15.77 7.19
C SER A 147 -15.91 15.17 7.95
N GLN A 148 -16.65 14.31 7.28
CA GLN A 148 -17.67 13.44 7.88
C GLN A 148 -17.05 12.10 8.33
N VAL A 149 -16.01 11.65 7.61
CA VAL A 149 -15.26 10.44 7.90
C VAL A 149 -13.77 10.77 7.82
N ASN A 150 -13.02 10.33 8.82
CA ASN A 150 -11.56 10.41 8.81
C ASN A 150 -10.96 9.15 8.16
N VAL A 151 -9.97 9.34 7.29
CA VAL A 151 -9.24 8.26 6.65
C VAL A 151 -7.77 8.33 7.05
N LEU A 152 -7.26 7.30 7.68
CA LEU A 152 -5.84 7.15 7.99
C LEU A 152 -5.18 6.25 6.95
N CYS A 153 -4.15 6.74 6.28
CA CYS A 153 -3.36 5.97 5.31
C CYS A 153 -1.98 5.70 5.87
N LEU A 154 -1.54 4.43 5.87
CA LEU A 154 -0.20 4.04 6.31
C LEU A 154 0.25 2.70 5.73
N SER A 155 1.57 2.44 5.69
CA SER A 155 2.10 1.11 5.46
C SER A 155 2.38 0.41 6.79
N LEU A 156 2.22 -0.91 6.79
CA LEU A 156 2.36 -1.73 8.00
C LEU A 156 3.82 -2.05 8.36
N GLY A 157 4.73 -2.04 7.37
CA GLY A 157 6.10 -2.53 7.55
C GLY A 157 7.15 -1.45 7.84
N GLY A 158 6.83 -0.17 7.61
CA GLY A 158 7.76 0.94 7.80
C GLY A 158 7.94 1.34 9.27
N GLY A 159 8.99 2.12 9.57
CA GLY A 159 9.22 2.62 10.93
C GLY A 159 8.27 3.77 11.31
N SER A 160 8.15 4.79 10.45
CA SER A 160 7.32 5.98 10.74
C SER A 160 5.82 5.67 10.75
N GLY A 161 5.30 5.07 9.66
CA GLY A 161 3.87 4.78 9.52
C GLY A 161 3.38 3.72 10.52
N ALA A 162 4.07 2.57 10.58
CA ALA A 162 3.72 1.51 11.52
C ALA A 162 3.89 1.93 12.98
N GLY A 163 4.99 2.64 13.29
CA GLY A 163 5.25 3.11 14.65
C GLY A 163 4.23 4.13 15.15
N SER A 164 3.83 5.08 14.33
CA SER A 164 2.84 6.11 14.68
C SER A 164 1.40 5.62 14.69
N CYS A 165 1.14 4.40 14.22
CA CYS A 165 -0.20 3.87 13.95
C CYS A 165 -1.17 4.04 15.15
N GLU A 166 -0.77 3.61 16.35
CA GLU A 166 -1.63 3.67 17.55
C GLU A 166 -1.93 5.12 17.93
N THR A 167 -0.93 6.01 17.91
CA THR A 167 -1.10 7.42 18.18
C THR A 167 -2.06 8.09 17.19
N MET A 168 -1.94 7.79 15.89
CA MET A 168 -2.84 8.33 14.86
C MET A 168 -4.26 7.81 15.02
N VAL A 169 -4.43 6.53 15.32
CA VAL A 169 -5.76 5.93 15.61
C VAL A 169 -6.39 6.61 16.83
N ASP A 170 -5.62 6.81 17.89
CA ASP A 170 -6.14 7.46 19.11
C ASP A 170 -6.55 8.92 18.88
N ILE A 171 -5.75 9.67 18.12
CA ILE A 171 -6.08 11.06 17.76
C ILE A 171 -7.37 11.10 16.92
N LEU A 172 -7.42 10.34 15.82
CA LEU A 172 -8.53 10.42 14.87
C LEU A 172 -9.84 9.85 15.43
N SER A 173 -9.79 8.75 16.18
CA SER A 173 -10.98 8.19 16.85
C SER A 173 -11.50 9.09 17.96
N GLY A 174 -10.62 9.86 18.62
CA GLY A 174 -10.99 10.84 19.64
C GLY A 174 -11.78 12.04 19.11
N LEU A 175 -11.83 12.25 17.79
CA LEU A 175 -12.58 13.36 17.17
C LEU A 175 -14.09 13.09 17.04
N GLY A 176 -14.57 11.92 17.44
CA GLY A 176 -15.99 11.56 17.39
C GLY A 176 -16.56 11.34 15.99
N LYS A 177 -15.69 11.16 14.99
CA LYS A 177 -16.05 10.83 13.59
C LYS A 177 -15.68 9.40 13.28
N PRO A 178 -16.41 8.70 12.38
CA PRO A 178 -15.97 7.39 11.91
C PRO A 178 -14.53 7.43 11.37
N LEU A 179 -13.74 6.42 11.74
CA LEU A 179 -12.36 6.26 11.29
C LEU A 179 -12.23 5.04 10.39
N VAL A 180 -11.80 5.26 9.16
CA VAL A 180 -11.41 4.22 8.21
C VAL A 180 -9.90 4.22 8.09
N VAL A 181 -9.28 3.04 8.13
CA VAL A 181 -7.83 2.90 7.95
C VAL A 181 -7.57 2.20 6.62
N ILE A 182 -6.78 2.82 5.75
CA ILE A 182 -6.26 2.18 4.53
C ILE A 182 -4.81 1.83 4.79
N THR A 183 -4.51 0.54 4.76
CA THR A 183 -3.20 0.03 5.10
C THR A 183 -2.63 -0.88 4.03
N VAL A 184 -1.30 -0.88 3.92
CA VAL A 184 -0.59 -1.59 2.86
C VAL A 184 0.35 -2.64 3.47
N LEU A 185 0.16 -3.90 3.06
CA LEU A 185 1.05 -5.01 3.34
C LEU A 185 2.33 -4.93 2.49
N PRO A 186 3.45 -5.46 2.99
CA PRO A 186 4.73 -5.40 2.27
C PRO A 186 4.77 -6.30 1.04
N MET A 187 5.70 -6.01 0.13
CA MET A 187 6.07 -6.89 -0.97
C MET A 187 6.73 -8.18 -0.46
N ASP A 188 6.73 -9.22 -1.28
CA ASP A 188 7.39 -10.49 -0.93
C ASP A 188 8.91 -10.36 -0.85
N THR A 189 9.48 -9.41 -1.57
CA THR A 189 10.92 -9.09 -1.59
C THR A 189 11.40 -8.30 -0.37
N GLU A 190 10.51 -7.83 0.50
CA GLU A 190 10.88 -7.05 1.68
C GLU A 190 11.53 -7.90 2.77
N ASP A 191 12.35 -7.27 3.61
CA ASP A 191 13.13 -7.93 4.65
C ASP A 191 12.30 -8.42 5.86
N ALA A 192 12.95 -9.19 6.75
CA ALA A 192 12.32 -9.80 7.91
C ALA A 192 11.75 -8.76 8.88
N GLN A 193 12.43 -7.64 9.09
CA GLN A 193 11.99 -6.57 9.98
C GLN A 193 10.70 -5.93 9.46
N THR A 194 10.66 -5.61 8.17
CA THR A 194 9.46 -5.06 7.51
C THR A 194 8.26 -6.01 7.62
N LYS A 195 8.46 -7.31 7.41
CA LYS A 195 7.38 -8.31 7.53
C LYS A 195 6.93 -8.51 8.98
N ALA A 196 7.85 -8.49 9.93
CA ALA A 196 7.52 -8.57 11.36
C ALA A 196 6.73 -7.33 11.82
N ASN A 197 7.18 -6.13 11.47
CA ASN A 197 6.47 -4.89 11.73
C ASN A 197 5.05 -4.93 11.17
N ALA A 198 4.89 -5.45 9.94
CA ALA A 198 3.60 -5.53 9.28
C ALA A 198 2.62 -6.45 10.02
N LEU A 199 3.07 -7.60 10.48
CA LEU A 199 2.25 -8.53 11.27
C LEU A 199 1.82 -7.93 12.61
N GLU A 200 2.74 -7.28 13.30
CA GLU A 200 2.45 -6.62 14.58
C GLU A 200 1.44 -5.47 14.39
N THR A 201 1.69 -4.59 13.42
CA THR A 201 0.82 -3.43 13.16
C THR A 201 -0.56 -3.86 12.68
N LEU A 202 -0.66 -4.89 11.82
CA LEU A 202 -1.94 -5.47 11.40
C LEU A 202 -2.72 -6.02 12.61
N SER A 203 -2.04 -6.70 13.53
CA SER A 203 -2.68 -7.21 14.75
C SER A 203 -3.24 -6.08 15.63
N LYS A 204 -2.49 -4.98 15.80
CA LYS A 204 -2.94 -3.79 16.54
C LYS A 204 -4.16 -3.14 15.89
N LEU A 205 -4.15 -2.97 14.57
CA LEU A 205 -5.28 -2.42 13.82
C LEU A 205 -6.51 -3.32 13.85
N ALA A 206 -6.34 -4.63 13.68
CA ALA A 206 -7.43 -5.59 13.81
C ALA A 206 -8.09 -5.52 15.20
N LYS A 207 -7.28 -5.40 16.27
CA LYS A 207 -7.80 -5.19 17.62
C LYS A 207 -8.53 -3.84 17.76
N ALA A 208 -8.00 -2.77 17.16
CA ALA A 208 -8.66 -1.47 17.16
C ALA A 208 -10.02 -1.52 16.42
N THR A 209 -10.12 -2.33 15.37
CA THR A 209 -11.38 -2.58 14.65
C THR A 209 -12.36 -3.37 15.52
N GLN A 210 -11.92 -4.43 16.19
CA GLN A 210 -12.76 -5.20 17.13
C GLN A 210 -13.30 -4.34 18.28
N THR A 211 -12.50 -3.39 18.77
CA THR A 211 -12.90 -2.45 19.84
C THR A 211 -13.65 -1.21 19.33
N LYS A 212 -13.94 -1.15 18.03
CA LYS A 212 -14.65 -0.05 17.35
C LYS A 212 -13.97 1.32 17.43
N LYS A 213 -12.67 1.37 17.75
CA LYS A 213 -11.84 2.57 17.54
C LYS A 213 -11.63 2.85 16.05
N VAL A 214 -11.51 1.80 15.26
CA VAL A 214 -11.49 1.81 13.80
C VAL A 214 -12.80 1.23 13.29
N ASN A 215 -13.52 1.95 12.49
CA ASN A 215 -14.81 1.54 11.94
C ASN A 215 -14.66 0.52 10.82
N ASN A 216 -13.60 0.69 10.01
CA ASN A 216 -13.30 -0.20 8.91
C ASN A 216 -11.79 -0.22 8.64
N LEU A 217 -11.24 -1.39 8.38
CA LEU A 217 -9.83 -1.60 8.06
C LEU A 217 -9.70 -2.12 6.63
N ILE A 218 -9.29 -1.24 5.74
CA ILE A 218 -9.02 -1.58 4.34
C ILE A 218 -7.60 -2.09 4.23
N VAL A 219 -7.44 -3.29 3.71
CA VAL A 219 -6.14 -3.93 3.52
C VAL A 219 -5.82 -4.03 2.03
N VAL A 220 -4.68 -3.50 1.67
CA VAL A 220 -4.08 -3.58 0.34
C VAL A 220 -2.76 -4.34 0.45
N ASP A 221 -2.38 -5.09 -0.55
CA ASP A 221 -1.15 -5.89 -0.57
C ASP A 221 -0.27 -5.46 -1.74
N ASN A 222 0.89 -4.88 -1.45
CA ASN A 222 1.84 -4.48 -2.49
C ASN A 222 2.30 -5.65 -3.36
N ALA A 223 2.43 -6.87 -2.81
CA ALA A 223 2.74 -8.05 -3.60
C ALA A 223 1.63 -8.37 -4.62
N LYS A 224 0.37 -8.15 -4.24
CA LYS A 224 -0.76 -8.34 -5.15
C LYS A 224 -0.83 -7.24 -6.21
N ILE A 225 -0.57 -5.98 -5.83
CA ILE A 225 -0.49 -4.86 -6.77
C ILE A 225 0.65 -5.08 -7.77
N GLU A 226 1.83 -5.50 -7.30
CA GLU A 226 2.96 -5.83 -8.17
C GLU A 226 2.60 -6.91 -9.19
N ALA A 227 1.89 -7.96 -8.76
CA ALA A 227 1.42 -9.02 -9.65
C ALA A 227 0.38 -8.54 -10.68
N ILE A 228 -0.51 -7.61 -10.31
CA ILE A 228 -1.52 -7.05 -11.23
C ILE A 228 -0.87 -6.09 -12.25
N TYR A 229 0.13 -5.32 -11.82
CA TYR A 229 0.78 -4.25 -12.60
C TYR A 229 2.22 -4.57 -12.96
N GLN A 230 2.57 -5.85 -13.17
CA GLN A 230 3.94 -6.32 -13.43
C GLN A 230 4.62 -5.67 -14.65
N ASP A 231 3.84 -5.21 -15.62
CA ASP A 231 4.35 -4.56 -16.84
C ASP A 231 4.60 -3.05 -16.68
N VAL A 232 4.32 -2.48 -15.51
CA VAL A 232 4.53 -1.05 -15.23
C VAL A 232 6.00 -0.80 -14.88
N GLY A 233 6.59 0.23 -15.53
CA GLY A 233 7.98 0.61 -15.24
C GLY A 233 8.17 1.05 -13.78
N GLN A 234 9.36 0.76 -13.22
CA GLN A 234 9.69 1.03 -11.82
C GLN A 234 9.41 2.47 -11.36
N MET A 235 9.63 3.45 -12.23
CA MET A 235 9.42 4.88 -11.91
C MET A 235 7.94 5.24 -11.79
N ASP A 236 7.07 4.55 -12.52
CA ASP A 236 5.62 4.81 -12.55
C ASP A 236 4.85 3.91 -11.59
N PHE A 237 5.46 2.82 -11.12
CA PHE A 237 4.80 1.79 -10.32
C PHE A 237 4.05 2.36 -9.11
N TYR A 238 4.70 3.17 -8.29
CA TYR A 238 4.05 3.73 -7.09
C TYR A 238 2.92 4.71 -7.44
N GLY A 239 3.03 5.42 -8.55
CA GLY A 239 1.94 6.27 -9.05
C GLY A 239 0.71 5.45 -9.42
N VAL A 240 0.91 4.36 -10.16
CA VAL A 240 -0.15 3.42 -10.55
C VAL A 240 -0.73 2.71 -9.33
N ALA A 241 0.12 2.22 -8.41
CA ALA A 241 -0.29 1.56 -7.19
C ALA A 241 -1.17 2.45 -6.31
N ASN A 242 -0.73 3.69 -6.04
CA ASN A 242 -1.51 4.63 -5.23
C ASN A 242 -2.84 4.99 -5.89
N LYS A 243 -2.86 5.12 -7.22
CA LYS A 243 -4.09 5.33 -7.98
C LYS A 243 -5.04 4.14 -7.86
N ALA A 244 -4.55 2.91 -8.01
CA ALA A 244 -5.34 1.70 -7.84
C ALA A 244 -5.96 1.58 -6.44
N ILE A 245 -5.28 2.14 -5.41
CA ILE A 245 -5.81 2.21 -4.05
C ILE A 245 -6.92 3.26 -3.92
N VAL A 246 -6.76 4.42 -4.52
CA VAL A 246 -7.62 5.58 -4.26
C VAL A 246 -8.83 5.63 -5.21
N ASP A 247 -8.64 5.28 -6.49
CA ASP A 247 -9.69 5.38 -7.51
C ASP A 247 -10.97 4.60 -7.16
N PRO A 248 -10.92 3.35 -6.67
CA PRO A 248 -12.16 2.65 -6.31
C PRO A 248 -12.94 3.36 -5.19
N VAL A 249 -12.24 3.91 -4.18
CA VAL A 249 -12.89 4.69 -3.11
C VAL A 249 -13.55 5.95 -3.67
N ASP A 250 -12.87 6.67 -4.56
CA ASP A 250 -13.41 7.86 -5.20
C ASP A 250 -14.60 7.53 -6.11
N VAL A 251 -14.53 6.44 -6.87
CA VAL A 251 -15.63 5.96 -7.74
C VAL A 251 -16.88 5.64 -6.92
N PHE A 252 -16.76 4.87 -5.84
CA PHE A 252 -17.88 4.57 -4.97
C PHE A 252 -18.46 5.85 -4.35
N ASN A 253 -17.61 6.75 -3.87
CA ASN A 253 -18.01 8.00 -3.21
C ASN A 253 -18.68 9.00 -4.18
N THR A 254 -18.22 9.03 -5.42
CA THR A 254 -18.74 9.90 -6.47
C THR A 254 -20.04 9.34 -7.06
N LEU A 255 -20.02 8.08 -7.50
CA LEU A 255 -21.16 7.51 -8.18
C LEU A 255 -22.35 7.31 -7.25
N SER A 256 -22.14 7.11 -5.95
CA SER A 256 -23.23 7.06 -4.97
C SER A 256 -23.98 8.40 -4.78
N SER A 257 -23.38 9.52 -5.19
CA SER A 257 -24.06 10.83 -5.23
C SER A 257 -24.79 11.11 -6.55
N MET A 258 -24.55 10.30 -7.58
CA MET A 258 -25.04 10.53 -8.93
C MET A 258 -26.36 9.76 -9.20
N PRO A 259 -27.27 10.33 -9.99
CA PRO A 259 -28.45 9.59 -10.44
C PRO A 259 -28.04 8.47 -11.39
N SER A 260 -28.79 7.35 -11.33
CA SER A 260 -28.66 6.25 -12.29
C SER A 260 -30.00 6.00 -12.98
N ALA A 261 -29.96 5.74 -14.28
CA ALA A 261 -31.13 5.41 -15.07
C ALA A 261 -31.69 4.00 -14.78
N VAL A 262 -30.91 3.12 -14.15
CA VAL A 262 -31.26 1.72 -13.89
C VAL A 262 -31.35 1.45 -12.39
N LYS A 263 -30.22 1.47 -11.67
CA LYS A 263 -30.12 1.29 -10.23
C LYS A 263 -28.90 2.04 -9.72
N GLY A 264 -29.09 3.06 -8.90
CA GLY A 264 -28.03 3.75 -8.18
C GLY A 264 -27.66 3.04 -6.89
N LEU A 265 -26.40 3.13 -6.52
CA LEU A 265 -25.93 2.95 -5.16
C LEU A 265 -26.23 4.23 -4.40
N ASP A 266 -26.97 4.17 -3.30
CA ASP A 266 -27.28 5.39 -2.56
C ASP A 266 -26.20 5.73 -1.50
N PRO A 267 -26.17 7.00 -1.00
CA PRO A 267 -25.17 7.42 -0.01
C PRO A 267 -25.18 6.59 1.29
N MET A 268 -26.33 6.07 1.71
CA MET A 268 -26.42 5.23 2.91
C MET A 268 -25.87 3.83 2.67
N GLU A 269 -26.07 3.27 1.47
CA GLU A 269 -25.49 2.00 1.05
C GLU A 269 -23.95 2.13 1.00
N TRP A 270 -23.45 3.24 0.44
CA TRP A 270 -22.02 3.56 0.46
C TRP A 270 -21.48 3.72 1.90
N GLY A 271 -22.15 4.47 2.74
CA GLY A 271 -21.81 4.63 4.14
C GLY A 271 -21.66 3.28 4.85
N LYS A 272 -22.61 2.36 4.66
CA LYS A 272 -22.53 1.01 5.25
C LYS A 272 -21.33 0.20 4.77
N LEU A 273 -21.03 0.26 3.48
CA LEU A 273 -19.84 -0.40 2.92
C LEU A 273 -18.55 0.18 3.52
N PHE A 274 -18.47 1.50 3.61
CA PHE A 274 -17.23 2.20 3.92
C PHE A 274 -17.00 2.35 5.43
N THR A 275 -18.05 2.47 6.25
CA THR A 275 -17.91 2.73 7.69
C THR A 275 -18.47 1.66 8.60
N ASP A 276 -19.45 0.84 8.15
CA ASP A 276 -20.17 -0.08 9.02
C ASP A 276 -19.79 -1.55 8.81
N GLY A 277 -18.70 -1.81 8.14
CA GLY A 277 -18.23 -3.18 7.88
C GLY A 277 -18.00 -4.00 9.15
N GLU A 278 -17.54 -3.38 10.22
CA GLU A 278 -17.19 -4.02 11.49
C GLU A 278 -16.14 -5.14 11.33
N GLY A 279 -15.22 -4.97 10.39
CA GLY A 279 -14.16 -5.93 10.06
C GLY A 279 -13.17 -5.35 9.08
N LEU A 280 -12.55 -6.23 8.30
CA LEU A 280 -11.63 -5.85 7.25
C LEU A 280 -12.38 -5.66 5.93
N THR A 281 -11.82 -4.85 5.07
CA THR A 281 -12.35 -4.58 3.73
C THR A 281 -11.28 -4.78 2.69
N VAL A 282 -11.68 -5.36 1.55
CA VAL A 282 -10.88 -5.46 0.34
C VAL A 282 -11.73 -5.03 -0.85
N TYR A 283 -11.09 -4.47 -1.86
CA TYR A 283 -11.75 -4.04 -3.08
C TYR A 283 -10.84 -4.25 -4.30
N GLY A 284 -11.43 -4.13 -5.47
CA GLY A 284 -10.71 -4.21 -6.73
C GLY A 284 -11.47 -3.59 -7.88
N GLU A 285 -10.76 -3.41 -8.99
CA GLU A 285 -11.25 -2.89 -10.26
C GLU A 285 -10.91 -3.87 -11.39
N LEU A 286 -11.82 -4.04 -12.33
CA LEU A 286 -11.59 -4.79 -13.56
C LEU A 286 -12.19 -4.05 -14.75
N THR A 287 -11.44 -4.00 -15.83
CA THR A 287 -11.91 -3.51 -17.14
C THR A 287 -12.17 -4.68 -18.07
N ILE A 288 -13.36 -4.73 -18.67
CA ILE A 288 -13.79 -5.76 -19.61
C ILE A 288 -13.85 -5.15 -21.01
N GLU A 289 -13.07 -5.67 -21.91
CA GLU A 289 -13.04 -5.26 -23.32
C GLU A 289 -13.99 -6.10 -24.18
N ASN A 290 -14.11 -7.40 -23.89
CA ASN A 290 -15.01 -8.32 -24.60
C ASN A 290 -16.23 -8.65 -23.74
N PHE A 291 -17.34 -7.92 -23.95
CA PHE A 291 -18.60 -8.03 -23.23
C PHE A 291 -19.76 -8.53 -24.11
N ALA A 292 -19.46 -9.00 -25.33
CA ALA A 292 -20.48 -9.43 -26.30
C ALA A 292 -21.13 -10.77 -25.96
N GLU A 293 -20.48 -11.58 -25.11
CA GLU A 293 -20.99 -12.87 -24.66
C GLU A 293 -21.91 -12.71 -23.44
N ASP A 294 -22.98 -13.47 -23.37
CA ASP A 294 -24.00 -13.39 -22.29
C ASP A 294 -23.42 -13.60 -20.89
N THR A 295 -22.33 -14.37 -20.77
CA THR A 295 -21.64 -14.66 -19.50
C THR A 295 -20.49 -13.72 -19.18
N ALA A 296 -20.00 -12.92 -20.14
CA ALA A 296 -18.76 -12.16 -20.01
C ALA A 296 -18.72 -11.25 -18.78
N ILE A 297 -19.85 -10.57 -18.46
CA ILE A 297 -19.93 -9.71 -17.28
C ILE A 297 -19.90 -10.54 -16.00
N ALA A 298 -20.59 -11.67 -15.94
CA ALA A 298 -20.59 -12.54 -14.78
C ALA A 298 -19.20 -13.17 -14.54
N GLU A 299 -18.55 -13.63 -15.60
CA GLU A 299 -17.19 -14.15 -15.53
C GLU A 299 -16.20 -13.09 -15.08
N ALA A 300 -16.32 -11.88 -15.59
CA ALA A 300 -15.48 -10.76 -15.18
C ALA A 300 -15.71 -10.34 -13.73
N VAL A 301 -16.95 -10.34 -13.27
CA VAL A 301 -17.25 -10.12 -11.86
C VAL A 301 -16.60 -11.21 -11.01
N VAL A 302 -16.76 -12.49 -11.35
CA VAL A 302 -16.11 -13.60 -10.63
C VAL A 302 -14.58 -13.51 -10.70
N ASN A 303 -14.01 -13.15 -11.83
CA ASN A 303 -12.56 -12.95 -11.98
C ASN A 303 -12.07 -11.77 -11.14
N ASN A 304 -12.86 -10.70 -11.00
CA ASN A 304 -12.55 -9.60 -10.10
C ASN A 304 -12.52 -10.09 -8.63
N LEU A 305 -13.49 -10.91 -8.22
CA LEU A 305 -13.51 -11.52 -6.90
C LEU A 305 -12.26 -12.40 -6.63
N ASN A 306 -11.81 -13.13 -7.62
CA ASN A 306 -10.73 -14.12 -7.46
C ASN A 306 -9.34 -13.58 -7.78
N GLY A 307 -9.21 -12.60 -8.66
CA GLY A 307 -7.94 -12.19 -9.25
C GLY A 307 -7.55 -10.74 -9.04
N ASN A 308 -8.49 -9.81 -9.11
CA ASN A 308 -8.19 -8.37 -9.20
C ASN A 308 -8.40 -7.58 -7.89
N LEU A 309 -8.77 -8.26 -6.80
CA LEU A 309 -8.77 -7.61 -5.49
C LEU A 309 -7.35 -7.19 -5.11
N LEU A 310 -7.20 -6.02 -4.51
CA LEU A 310 -5.90 -5.46 -4.14
C LEU A 310 -5.23 -6.18 -2.96
N ALA A 311 -5.88 -7.15 -2.35
CA ALA A 311 -5.26 -8.09 -1.43
C ALA A 311 -5.93 -9.46 -1.56
N GLY A 312 -5.16 -10.52 -1.36
CA GLY A 312 -5.63 -11.91 -1.39
C GLY A 312 -5.70 -12.55 -0.01
N GLY A 313 -6.24 -13.77 0.04
CA GLY A 313 -6.25 -14.57 1.25
C GLY A 313 -7.44 -14.36 2.18
N PHE A 314 -8.44 -13.62 1.73
CA PHE A 314 -9.71 -13.43 2.44
C PHE A 314 -10.69 -14.57 2.13
N ASP A 315 -11.48 -14.94 3.13
CA ASP A 315 -12.69 -15.73 2.94
C ASP A 315 -13.88 -14.78 2.67
N LEU A 316 -14.23 -14.63 1.40
CA LEU A 316 -15.30 -13.71 0.98
C LEU A 316 -16.70 -14.12 1.50
N LYS A 317 -16.88 -15.37 1.95
CA LYS A 317 -18.13 -15.82 2.60
C LYS A 317 -18.38 -15.15 3.93
N GLN A 318 -17.36 -14.53 4.52
CA GLN A 318 -17.50 -13.74 5.75
C GLN A 318 -17.98 -12.30 5.48
N SER A 319 -18.16 -11.91 4.21
CA SER A 319 -18.57 -10.56 3.86
C SER A 319 -19.88 -10.18 4.54
N ARG A 320 -19.87 -9.06 5.27
CA ARG A 320 -21.08 -8.48 5.85
C ARG A 320 -21.85 -7.66 4.83
N TYR A 321 -21.13 -6.82 4.08
CA TYR A 321 -21.67 -6.04 2.98
C TYR A 321 -20.80 -6.21 1.74
N VAL A 322 -21.46 -6.23 0.60
CA VAL A 322 -20.82 -6.30 -0.71
C VAL A 322 -21.34 -5.16 -1.58
N GLY A 323 -20.43 -4.42 -2.20
CA GLY A 323 -20.75 -3.38 -3.18
C GLY A 323 -20.21 -3.74 -4.55
N VAL A 324 -21.03 -3.62 -5.58
CA VAL A 324 -20.61 -3.79 -6.97
C VAL A 324 -21.12 -2.61 -7.79
N ILE A 325 -20.21 -1.91 -8.43
CA ILE A 325 -20.50 -0.88 -9.41
C ILE A 325 -20.12 -1.39 -10.79
N ILE A 326 -21.04 -1.32 -11.74
CA ILE A 326 -20.80 -1.61 -13.15
C ILE A 326 -21.04 -0.33 -13.92
N ALA A 327 -20.02 0.12 -14.64
CA ALA A 327 -20.05 1.38 -15.36
C ALA A 327 -19.58 1.17 -16.80
N ALA A 328 -20.33 1.75 -17.75
CA ALA A 328 -20.00 1.71 -19.17
C ALA A 328 -20.60 2.95 -19.88
N ASN A 329 -20.14 3.23 -21.08
CA ASN A 329 -20.75 4.27 -21.90
C ASN A 329 -22.12 3.79 -22.46
N LYS A 330 -22.89 4.74 -23.00
CA LYS A 330 -24.25 4.48 -23.49
C LYS A 330 -24.30 3.43 -24.63
N GLU A 331 -23.31 3.43 -25.50
CA GLU A 331 -23.24 2.54 -26.66
C GLU A 331 -22.96 1.10 -26.23
N VAL A 332 -22.13 0.92 -25.21
CA VAL A 332 -21.83 -0.38 -24.60
C VAL A 332 -23.06 -0.90 -23.87
N TRP A 333 -23.75 -0.09 -23.08
CA TRP A 333 -24.99 -0.50 -22.40
C TRP A 333 -26.08 -0.99 -23.35
N ALA A 334 -26.19 -0.42 -24.55
CA ALA A 334 -27.14 -0.86 -25.56
C ALA A 334 -26.90 -2.30 -26.04
N LYS A 335 -25.73 -2.85 -25.80
CA LYS A 335 -25.33 -4.22 -26.21
C LYS A 335 -25.38 -5.24 -25.08
N ILE A 336 -25.58 -4.81 -23.84
CA ILE A 336 -25.56 -5.68 -22.65
C ILE A 336 -26.98 -6.09 -22.27
N PRO A 337 -27.34 -7.38 -22.31
CA PRO A 337 -28.63 -7.85 -21.84
C PRO A 337 -28.79 -7.65 -20.32
N SER A 338 -30.00 -7.29 -19.87
CA SER A 338 -30.28 -7.17 -18.43
C SER A 338 -30.10 -8.49 -17.66
N SER A 339 -30.28 -9.63 -18.32
CA SER A 339 -30.03 -10.98 -17.78
C SER A 339 -28.59 -11.17 -17.34
N SER A 340 -27.62 -10.63 -18.09
CA SER A 340 -26.19 -10.70 -17.76
C SER A 340 -25.87 -10.05 -16.43
N ILE A 341 -26.46 -8.89 -16.15
CA ILE A 341 -26.31 -8.20 -14.86
C ILE A 341 -26.97 -8.98 -13.73
N THR A 342 -28.16 -9.54 -13.96
CA THR A 342 -28.87 -10.35 -12.96
C THR A 342 -28.05 -11.59 -12.61
N TYR A 343 -27.50 -12.26 -13.61
CA TYR A 343 -26.66 -13.43 -13.42
C TYR A 343 -25.35 -13.09 -12.68
N ALA A 344 -24.68 -12.00 -13.04
CA ALA A 344 -23.49 -11.53 -12.34
C ALA A 344 -23.74 -11.29 -10.84
N MET A 345 -24.87 -10.66 -10.50
CA MET A 345 -25.24 -10.40 -9.10
C MET A 345 -25.62 -11.69 -8.34
N ALA A 346 -26.21 -12.67 -9.01
CA ALA A 346 -26.46 -13.98 -8.41
C ALA A 346 -25.15 -14.69 -8.06
N MET A 347 -24.16 -14.66 -8.96
CA MET A 347 -22.82 -15.22 -8.71
C MET A 347 -22.12 -14.54 -7.55
N VAL A 348 -22.20 -13.20 -7.42
CA VAL A 348 -21.65 -12.48 -6.26
C VAL A 348 -22.27 -12.95 -4.96
N ASN A 349 -23.60 -13.06 -4.91
CA ASN A 349 -24.32 -13.50 -3.71
C ASN A 349 -23.93 -14.92 -3.30
N ASP A 350 -23.78 -15.82 -4.28
CA ASP A 350 -23.35 -17.21 -4.05
C ASP A 350 -21.91 -17.28 -3.51
N GLN A 351 -20.99 -16.57 -4.14
CA GLN A 351 -19.58 -16.54 -3.74
C GLN A 351 -19.37 -15.91 -2.34
N CYS A 352 -20.23 -14.99 -1.95
CA CYS A 352 -20.16 -14.28 -0.67
C CYS A 352 -21.02 -14.89 0.45
N GLY A 353 -21.65 -16.04 0.23
CA GLY A 353 -22.38 -16.77 1.26
C GLY A 353 -23.58 -16.03 1.83
N SER A 354 -24.31 -15.27 1.02
CA SER A 354 -25.50 -14.51 1.42
C SER A 354 -25.19 -13.42 2.46
N PRO A 355 -24.45 -12.39 2.10
CA PRO A 355 -24.08 -11.28 2.99
C PRO A 355 -25.34 -10.52 3.47
N LYS A 356 -25.21 -9.76 4.56
CA LYS A 356 -26.29 -8.94 5.13
C LYS A 356 -26.86 -7.92 4.14
N GLY A 357 -26.01 -7.43 3.21
CA GLY A 357 -26.44 -6.54 2.14
C GLY A 357 -25.53 -6.65 0.92
N VAL A 358 -26.18 -6.75 -0.25
CA VAL A 358 -25.52 -6.65 -1.57
C VAL A 358 -26.03 -5.39 -2.23
N PHE A 359 -25.16 -4.42 -2.37
CA PHE A 359 -25.44 -3.11 -2.94
C PHE A 359 -24.91 -3.03 -4.36
N LYS A 360 -25.73 -2.64 -5.32
CA LYS A 360 -25.31 -2.54 -6.72
C LYS A 360 -25.59 -1.15 -7.29
N GLY A 361 -24.62 -0.67 -8.07
CA GLY A 361 -24.75 0.54 -8.87
C GLY A 361 -24.52 0.22 -10.34
N ILE A 362 -25.38 0.73 -11.22
CA ILE A 362 -25.28 0.58 -12.67
C ILE A 362 -25.27 1.99 -13.25
N TYR A 363 -24.14 2.41 -13.82
CA TYR A 363 -23.94 3.79 -14.23
C TYR A 363 -23.54 3.92 -15.68
N THR A 364 -24.11 4.92 -16.35
CA THR A 364 -23.61 5.36 -17.65
C THR A 364 -22.55 6.42 -17.41
N ILE A 365 -21.35 6.18 -17.91
CA ILE A 365 -20.22 7.09 -17.84
C ILE A 365 -19.90 7.67 -19.22
N ASP A 366 -19.38 8.88 -19.26
CA ASP A 366 -18.87 9.49 -20.48
C ASP A 366 -17.42 9.00 -20.69
N SER A 367 -17.27 7.88 -21.40
CA SER A 367 -15.98 7.30 -21.76
C SER A 367 -15.90 7.10 -23.26
N PRO A 368 -14.80 7.48 -23.92
CA PRO A 368 -14.58 7.20 -25.33
C PRO A 368 -14.32 5.71 -25.58
N ASP A 369 -13.88 4.98 -24.56
CA ASP A 369 -13.51 3.57 -24.71
C ASP A 369 -14.74 2.67 -24.59
N PRO A 370 -14.92 1.71 -25.52
CA PRO A 370 -16.02 0.78 -25.51
C PRO A 370 -15.76 -0.36 -24.52
N VAL A 371 -15.63 -0.04 -23.24
CA VAL A 371 -15.32 -1.00 -22.17
C VAL A 371 -16.36 -0.98 -21.06
N VAL A 372 -16.46 -2.07 -20.33
CA VAL A 372 -17.21 -2.15 -19.07
C VAL A 372 -16.23 -2.13 -17.91
N LYS A 373 -16.43 -1.22 -16.97
CA LYS A 373 -15.67 -1.18 -15.72
C LYS A 373 -16.48 -1.77 -14.59
N VAL A 374 -15.87 -2.67 -13.83
CA VAL A 374 -16.46 -3.32 -12.67
C VAL A 374 -15.62 -2.99 -11.45
N TYR A 375 -16.26 -2.36 -10.47
CA TYR A 375 -15.65 -2.11 -9.16
C TYR A 375 -16.37 -2.96 -8.13
N SER A 376 -15.62 -3.65 -7.27
CA SER A 376 -16.19 -4.45 -6.20
C SER A 376 -15.51 -4.17 -4.87
N MET A 377 -16.31 -4.17 -3.80
CA MET A 377 -15.86 -3.94 -2.43
C MET A 377 -16.54 -4.92 -1.50
N PHE A 378 -15.76 -5.58 -0.65
CA PHE A 378 -16.20 -6.59 0.31
C PHE A 378 -15.79 -6.13 1.71
N SER A 379 -16.76 -5.87 2.57
CA SER A 379 -16.51 -5.38 3.92
C SER A 379 -17.06 -6.32 4.99
N GLY A 380 -16.49 -6.26 6.19
CA GLY A 380 -16.83 -7.13 7.31
C GLY A 380 -16.14 -8.48 7.27
N LEU A 381 -14.98 -8.53 6.62
CA LEU A 381 -14.15 -9.73 6.50
C LEU A 381 -13.30 -9.96 7.77
N GLY A 382 -12.90 -11.20 7.98
CA GLY A 382 -11.83 -11.56 8.90
C GLY A 382 -10.43 -11.21 8.36
N LEU A 383 -9.40 -11.68 9.03
CA LEU A 383 -8.01 -11.51 8.54
C LEU A 383 -7.76 -12.33 7.25
N PRO A 384 -6.87 -11.88 6.37
CA PRO A 384 -6.44 -12.65 5.19
C PRO A 384 -5.51 -13.79 5.61
N GLU A 385 -6.09 -14.90 6.12
CA GLU A 385 -5.36 -15.94 6.84
C GLU A 385 -4.22 -16.57 6.03
N SER A 386 -4.42 -16.85 4.74
CA SER A 386 -3.38 -17.44 3.90
C SER A 386 -2.21 -16.46 3.73
N ARG A 387 -2.48 -15.17 3.52
CA ARG A 387 -1.45 -14.14 3.39
C ARG A 387 -0.70 -13.90 4.70
N VAL A 388 -1.41 -13.82 5.81
CA VAL A 388 -0.82 -13.68 7.15
C VAL A 388 0.08 -14.88 7.47
N THR A 389 -0.36 -16.09 7.12
CA THR A 389 0.44 -17.32 7.31
C THR A 389 1.70 -17.29 6.45
N GLN A 390 1.61 -16.84 5.20
CA GLN A 390 2.77 -16.67 4.32
C GLN A 390 3.76 -15.66 4.91
N LEU A 391 3.30 -14.48 5.29
CA LEU A 391 4.16 -13.45 5.92
C LEU A 391 4.84 -13.95 7.18
N LYS A 392 4.16 -14.74 8.04
CA LYS A 392 4.76 -15.35 9.24
C LYS A 392 5.88 -16.32 8.88
N LYS A 393 5.69 -17.20 7.90
CA LYS A 393 6.71 -18.14 7.43
C LYS A 393 7.92 -17.39 6.88
N ASP A 394 7.69 -16.39 6.04
CA ASP A 394 8.75 -15.60 5.42
C ASP A 394 9.55 -14.81 6.46
N ALA A 395 8.88 -14.15 7.41
CA ALA A 395 9.53 -13.43 8.48
C ALA A 395 10.40 -14.36 9.35
N ALA A 396 9.91 -15.55 9.69
CA ALA A 396 10.66 -16.53 10.45
C ALA A 396 11.89 -17.07 9.69
N ALA A 397 11.72 -17.43 8.42
CA ALA A 397 12.82 -17.91 7.57
C ALA A 397 13.92 -16.85 7.39
N LEU A 398 13.54 -15.60 7.12
CA LEU A 398 14.47 -14.50 6.99
C LEU A 398 15.19 -14.19 8.30
N THR A 399 14.49 -14.25 9.45
CA THR A 399 15.08 -14.05 10.78
C THR A 399 16.12 -15.12 11.08
N GLN A 400 15.85 -16.40 10.75
CA GLN A 400 16.82 -17.49 10.91
C GLN A 400 18.04 -17.28 10.00
N SER A 401 17.84 -16.86 8.76
CA SER A 401 18.95 -16.57 7.84
C SER A 401 19.85 -15.45 8.34
N VAL A 402 19.27 -14.38 8.90
CA VAL A 402 20.06 -13.26 9.48
C VAL A 402 20.86 -13.75 10.69
N LYS A 403 20.24 -14.50 11.62
CA LYS A 403 20.96 -15.06 12.77
C LYS A 403 22.14 -15.97 12.36
N GLY A 404 21.92 -16.86 11.38
CA GLY A 404 22.99 -17.71 10.88
C GLY A 404 24.16 -16.93 10.26
N LYS A 405 23.86 -15.85 9.54
CA LYS A 405 24.91 -14.95 8.98
C LYS A 405 25.66 -14.20 10.08
N ASP A 406 24.97 -13.75 11.12
CA ASP A 406 25.60 -13.05 12.24
C ASP A 406 26.50 -14.00 13.05
N GLU A 407 26.06 -15.24 13.26
CA GLU A 407 26.90 -16.28 13.89
C GLU A 407 28.14 -16.58 13.06
N GLN A 408 28.00 -16.78 11.74
CA GLN A 408 29.13 -16.98 10.83
C GLN A 408 30.09 -15.77 10.83
N ARG A 409 29.55 -14.55 10.80
CA ARG A 409 30.36 -13.33 10.87
C ARG A 409 31.12 -13.25 12.18
N ASN A 410 30.47 -13.54 13.31
CA ASN A 410 31.12 -13.54 14.63
C ASN A 410 32.22 -14.60 14.72
N LEU A 411 31.98 -15.80 14.16
CA LEU A 411 33.01 -16.83 14.04
C LEU A 411 34.19 -16.38 13.18
N SER A 412 33.92 -15.72 12.04
CA SER A 412 34.98 -15.24 11.13
C SER A 412 35.76 -14.02 11.66
N LEU A 413 35.14 -13.24 12.56
CA LEU A 413 35.79 -12.11 13.23
C LEU A 413 36.59 -12.53 14.48
N ASN A 414 36.36 -13.73 15.00
CA ASN A 414 37.17 -14.34 16.04
C ASN A 414 38.51 -14.78 15.43
N LEU A 415 39.40 -13.82 15.23
CA LEU A 415 40.83 -14.08 14.98
C LEU A 415 41.38 -14.73 16.24
N ASP A 416 41.80 -15.99 16.14
CA ASP A 416 42.54 -16.67 17.19
C ASP A 416 43.96 -16.09 17.24
N THR A 417 44.05 -14.84 17.66
CA THR A 417 45.30 -14.11 17.81
C THR A 417 45.96 -14.29 19.17
N GLY A 418 45.40 -15.17 20.02
CA GLY A 418 45.80 -15.30 21.44
C GLY A 418 45.48 -14.05 22.27
N VAL A 419 44.82 -13.03 21.67
CA VAL A 419 44.52 -11.77 22.36
C VAL A 419 43.35 -11.91 23.34
N ASN A 420 42.51 -12.94 23.19
CA ASN A 420 41.36 -13.17 24.09
C ASN A 420 41.79 -13.44 25.54
N GLU A 421 42.90 -14.14 25.78
CA GLU A 421 43.43 -14.31 27.12
C GLU A 421 43.91 -12.99 27.75
N THR A 422 44.42 -12.08 26.95
CA THR A 422 44.89 -10.75 27.42
C THR A 422 43.74 -9.80 27.68
N VAL A 423 42.66 -9.87 26.92
CA VAL A 423 41.45 -9.06 27.14
C VAL A 423 40.68 -9.53 28.38
N ASP A 424 40.57 -10.82 28.58
CA ASP A 424 39.95 -11.39 29.80
C ASP A 424 40.81 -11.14 31.04
N ALA A 425 42.12 -11.20 30.90
CA ALA A 425 43.06 -10.80 31.97
C ALA A 425 42.94 -9.31 32.31
N ALA A 426 42.87 -8.43 31.29
CA ALA A 426 42.68 -7.00 31.48
C ALA A 426 41.29 -6.66 32.09
N LYS A 427 40.25 -7.37 31.71
CA LYS A 427 38.90 -7.22 32.30
C LYS A 427 38.89 -7.66 33.78
N LYS A 428 39.48 -8.81 34.10
CA LYS A 428 39.66 -9.26 35.48
C LYS A 428 40.48 -8.32 36.35
N VAL A 429 41.49 -7.67 35.77
CA VAL A 429 42.28 -6.63 36.45
C VAL A 429 41.45 -5.38 36.69
N LYS A 430 40.67 -4.95 35.69
CA LYS A 430 39.80 -3.79 35.81
C LYS A 430 38.71 -3.98 36.85
N ASP A 431 38.12 -5.18 36.91
CA ASP A 431 37.12 -5.55 37.91
C ASP A 431 37.71 -5.64 39.31
N LYS A 432 38.93 -6.13 39.45
CA LYS A 432 39.69 -6.12 40.76
C LYS A 432 40.03 -4.72 41.21
N ILE A 433 40.38 -3.79 40.29
CA ILE A 433 40.65 -2.38 40.62
C ILE A 433 39.38 -1.68 41.03
N ALA A 434 38.23 -1.90 40.31
CA ALA A 434 36.94 -1.35 40.67
C ALA A 434 36.43 -1.84 42.04
N ALA A 435 36.60 -3.13 42.32
CA ALA A 435 36.27 -3.72 43.65
C ALA A 435 37.13 -3.13 44.77
N LYS A 436 38.45 -2.92 44.53
CA LYS A 436 39.35 -2.31 45.54
C LYS A 436 39.01 -0.81 45.73
N SER A 437 38.68 -0.05 44.70
CA SER A 437 38.30 1.34 44.85
C SER A 437 36.96 1.51 45.57
N SER A 438 36.00 0.62 45.36
CA SER A 438 34.73 0.55 46.10
C SER A 438 34.95 0.17 47.59
N ALA A 439 35.86 -0.74 47.90
CA ALA A 439 36.22 -1.09 49.25
C ALA A 439 36.94 0.07 49.97
N PHE A 440 37.83 0.82 49.26
CA PHE A 440 38.52 1.98 49.79
C PHE A 440 37.55 3.16 50.08
N GLY A 441 36.58 3.36 49.18
CA GLY A 441 35.50 4.36 49.37
C GLY A 441 34.64 4.10 50.61
N LYS A 442 34.37 2.79 50.92
CA LYS A 442 33.68 2.39 52.14
C LYS A 442 34.52 2.55 53.40
N LEU A 443 35.84 2.42 53.33
CA LEU A 443 36.76 2.63 54.45
C LEU A 443 36.92 4.12 54.80
N VAL A 444 36.95 4.99 53.78
CA VAL A 444 37.10 6.44 53.98
C VAL A 444 35.78 7.08 54.42
N GLY A 445 34.62 6.60 53.94
CA GLY A 445 33.30 7.03 54.38
C GLY A 445 32.98 6.66 55.84
N GLY A 446 33.55 5.60 56.36
CA GLY A 446 33.36 5.14 57.76
C GLY A 446 34.18 5.94 58.79
N VAL A 447 35.15 6.74 58.35
CA VAL A 447 36.01 7.57 59.27
C VAL A 447 35.43 8.97 59.49
N VAL A 448 34.59 9.46 58.59
CA VAL A 448 33.99 10.81 58.69
C VAL A 448 32.78 10.83 59.62
N ASP A 449 32.17 9.71 59.97
CA ASP A 449 30.92 9.66 60.76
C ASP A 449 31.16 9.42 62.28
N ARG A 450 32.46 9.50 62.76
CA ARG A 450 32.80 9.42 64.17
C ARG A 450 33.28 10.73 64.80
N ARG A 451 32.98 11.87 64.15
CA ARG A 451 33.19 13.19 64.77
C ARG A 451 31.96 14.10 64.54
N LYS A 452 30.88 13.71 65.19
CA LYS A 452 29.84 14.60 65.68
C LYS A 452 29.27 14.02 66.97
#